data_ad18853cf032281cc5880294098cf92c
#
_entry.id   ad18853cf032281cc5880294098cf92c
#
_cell.length_a   1.000
_cell.length_b   1.000
_cell.length_c   1.000
_cell.angle_alpha   90.00
_cell.angle_beta   90.00
_cell.angle_gamma   90.00
#
_symmetry.space_group_name_H-M   'P 1'
#
loop_
_entity.id
_entity.type
_entity.pdbx_description
1 polymer ?
#
loop_
_entity_poly.entity_id
_entity_poly.type
_entity_poly.pdbx_seq_one_letter_code
_entity_poly.pdbx_strand_id
1 'polypeptide(L)'
;MDGKKALNAALKGRMGRRSVLKAGAAGAAGSMLLPGAARVAMAADEEKPIGNFPAGVEGDSVFIGLTVDLTGPYSAQGAEQQRGYEMAAEQLNAGAPEIIKISPLTKKGVLGKTVKLGAADAETKPNTAVQAATRFMHDNKAMVITGSTSSAVAIALQKVCNRERTIYLPAISGSNETTGVDCQRYGFRLCYYAYPACKAIAPVLAKNL
;
A
#
# COMPACT_ATOMS: atom_id res chain seq x y z
N MET A 1 19.96 -17.40 43.91
CA MET A 1 20.35 -16.17 43.19
C MET A 1 19.50 -16.06 41.93
N ASP A 2 18.78 -14.99 41.86
CA ASP A 2 17.50 -14.75 41.17
C ASP A 2 17.56 -14.76 39.62
N GLY A 3 16.95 -15.74 38.99
CA GLY A 3 16.75 -15.79 37.54
C GLY A 3 15.87 -14.66 36.95
N LYS A 4 15.09 -13.96 37.78
CA LYS A 4 14.27 -12.78 37.40
C LYS A 4 15.10 -11.52 37.11
N LYS A 5 16.28 -11.37 37.72
CA LYS A 5 17.16 -10.22 37.47
C LYS A 5 17.88 -10.31 36.12
N ALA A 6 18.21 -11.53 35.68
CA ALA A 6 18.86 -11.76 34.39
C ALA A 6 17.90 -11.50 33.20
N LEU A 7 16.63 -11.88 33.36
CA LEU A 7 15.63 -11.69 32.31
C LEU A 7 15.28 -10.19 32.09
N ASN A 8 15.24 -9.40 33.17
CA ASN A 8 14.97 -7.97 33.07
C ASN A 8 16.15 -7.14 32.55
N ALA A 9 17.38 -7.65 32.64
CA ALA A 9 18.55 -7.02 32.04
C ALA A 9 18.58 -7.24 30.50
N ALA A 10 18.14 -8.42 30.05
CA ALA A 10 18.07 -8.75 28.62
C ALA A 10 17.02 -7.94 27.86
N LEU A 11 15.93 -7.49 28.54
CA LEU A 11 14.85 -6.72 27.93
C LEU A 11 15.12 -5.20 27.81
N LYS A 12 16.16 -4.67 28.47
CA LYS A 12 16.52 -3.24 28.42
C LYS A 12 17.57 -2.87 27.35
N GLY A 13 18.17 -3.84 26.68
CA GLY A 13 19.12 -3.60 25.61
C GLY A 13 18.40 -3.42 24.27
N ARG A 14 18.14 -2.18 23.86
CA ARG A 14 17.77 -1.86 22.48
C ARG A 14 18.90 -2.31 21.54
N MET A 15 18.80 -3.53 21.01
CA MET A 15 19.69 -3.96 19.94
C MET A 15 19.35 -3.20 18.66
N GLY A 16 20.26 -2.33 18.23
CA GLY A 16 20.15 -1.61 16.97
C GLY A 16 20.29 -2.58 15.79
N ARG A 17 19.65 -2.26 14.67
CA ARG A 17 19.66 -3.04 13.42
C ARG A 17 21.09 -3.47 12.96
N ARG A 18 22.12 -2.75 13.36
CA ARG A 18 23.53 -3.08 13.06
C ARG A 18 24.12 -4.23 13.90
N SER A 19 23.55 -4.50 15.08
CA SER A 19 24.03 -5.60 15.95
C SER A 19 23.54 -6.97 15.47
N VAL A 20 22.37 -7.00 14.82
CA VAL A 20 21.81 -8.25 14.25
C VAL A 20 22.62 -8.72 13.04
N LEU A 21 23.10 -7.80 12.22
CA LEU A 21 23.91 -8.12 11.04
C LEU A 21 25.33 -8.63 11.40
N LYS A 22 25.88 -8.26 12.56
CA LYS A 22 27.20 -8.75 13.02
C LYS A 22 27.13 -10.13 13.66
N ALA A 23 25.99 -10.55 14.19
CA ALA A 23 25.80 -11.89 14.76
C ALA A 23 25.66 -12.98 13.69
N GLY A 24 25.19 -12.63 12.47
CA GLY A 24 25.05 -13.55 11.35
C GLY A 24 26.36 -13.93 10.63
N ALA A 25 27.42 -13.12 10.80
CA ALA A 25 28.69 -13.33 10.09
C ALA A 25 29.71 -14.19 10.84
N ALA A 26 29.47 -14.54 12.11
CA ALA A 26 30.41 -15.32 12.93
C ALA A 26 30.11 -16.83 13.03
N GLY A 27 29.08 -17.31 12.33
CA GLY A 27 28.64 -18.71 12.38
C GLY A 27 29.20 -19.65 11.30
N ALA A 28 30.11 -19.22 10.45
CA ALA A 28 30.53 -19.97 9.26
C ALA A 28 31.92 -20.61 9.35
N ALA A 29 32.44 -20.92 10.52
CA ALA A 29 33.70 -21.67 10.63
C ALA A 29 33.64 -22.62 11.82
N GLY A 30 33.34 -23.89 11.57
CA GLY A 30 33.49 -24.96 12.59
C GLY A 30 32.51 -26.13 12.43
N SER A 31 32.43 -26.76 11.27
CA SER A 31 31.71 -28.02 11.11
C SER A 31 32.69 -29.21 11.27
N MET A 32 32.92 -29.67 12.50
CA MET A 32 33.46 -31.02 12.73
C MET A 32 32.32 -32.05 12.68
N LEU A 33 32.51 -33.02 11.86
CA LEU A 33 31.63 -34.17 11.62
C LEU A 33 31.42 -34.99 12.89
N LEU A 34 30.20 -35.08 13.38
CA LEU A 34 29.70 -36.12 14.28
C LEU A 34 28.64 -36.93 13.51
N PRO A 35 28.82 -38.29 13.42
CA PRO A 35 27.81 -39.12 12.77
C PRO A 35 26.63 -39.32 13.73
N GLY A 36 25.44 -38.97 13.32
CA GLY A 36 24.22 -39.25 14.06
C GLY A 36 23.37 -38.06 14.50
N ALA A 37 23.76 -36.81 14.25
CA ALA A 37 22.93 -35.67 14.49
C ALA A 37 21.93 -35.51 13.32
N ALA A 38 20.66 -35.85 13.57
CA ALA A 38 19.55 -35.44 12.66
C ALA A 38 19.72 -33.95 12.39
N ARG A 39 20.00 -33.59 11.15
CA ARG A 39 19.88 -32.21 10.66
C ARG A 39 18.40 -31.84 10.80
N VAL A 40 18.05 -31.17 11.89
CA VAL A 40 16.89 -30.31 11.87
C VAL A 40 17.25 -29.24 10.84
N ALA A 41 16.85 -29.47 9.60
CA ALA A 41 16.76 -28.42 8.62
C ALA A 41 15.77 -27.42 9.25
N MET A 42 16.29 -26.36 9.88
CA MET A 42 15.53 -25.15 10.03
C MET A 42 15.24 -24.76 8.59
N ALA A 43 14.03 -25.10 8.12
CA ALA A 43 13.46 -24.48 6.96
C ALA A 43 13.61 -23.00 7.26
N ALA A 44 14.49 -22.31 6.55
CA ALA A 44 14.43 -20.87 6.48
C ALA A 44 12.99 -20.62 6.08
N ASP A 45 12.20 -19.99 6.97
CA ASP A 45 10.92 -19.46 6.57
C ASP A 45 11.25 -18.62 5.34
N GLU A 46 10.94 -19.14 4.16
CA GLU A 46 10.96 -18.33 2.95
C GLU A 46 10.07 -17.14 3.30
N GLU A 47 10.68 -15.98 3.47
CA GLU A 47 9.93 -14.75 3.69
C GLU A 47 8.93 -14.68 2.53
N LYS A 48 7.69 -15.06 2.84
CA LYS A 48 6.62 -15.00 1.86
C LYS A 48 6.64 -13.59 1.29
N PRO A 49 6.73 -13.43 -0.02
CA PRO A 49 6.83 -12.11 -0.62
C PRO A 49 5.75 -11.22 -0.05
N ILE A 50 6.13 -9.99 0.31
CA ILE A 50 5.22 -8.99 0.86
C ILE A 50 4.31 -8.55 -0.27
N GLY A 51 3.23 -9.25 -0.46
CA GLY A 51 2.26 -8.95 -1.50
C GLY A 51 1.71 -10.23 -2.11
N ASN A 52 0.46 -10.18 -2.45
CA ASN A 52 -0.18 -11.15 -3.29
C ASN A 52 -0.09 -10.59 -4.71
N PHE A 53 0.83 -11.10 -5.51
CA PHE A 53 0.79 -10.80 -6.93
C PHE A 53 -0.33 -11.66 -7.52
N PRO A 54 -1.47 -11.07 -7.91
CA PRO A 54 -2.57 -11.85 -8.45
C PRO A 54 -2.12 -12.57 -9.72
N ALA A 55 -2.64 -13.76 -9.94
CA ALA A 55 -2.46 -14.45 -11.21
C ALA A 55 -2.88 -13.50 -12.35
N GLY A 56 -2.04 -13.40 -13.40
CA GLY A 56 -2.25 -12.43 -14.49
C GLY A 56 -1.27 -11.25 -14.49
N VAL A 57 -0.41 -11.12 -13.47
CA VAL A 57 0.76 -10.22 -13.53
C VAL A 57 1.73 -10.65 -14.64
N GLU A 58 1.70 -11.91 -15.02
CA GLU A 58 2.51 -12.48 -16.12
C GLU A 58 2.06 -12.03 -17.50
N GLY A 59 0.82 -11.51 -17.63
CA GLY A 59 0.30 -11.03 -18.93
C GLY A 59 0.87 -9.67 -19.35
N ASP A 60 0.35 -9.14 -20.46
CA ASP A 60 0.79 -7.89 -21.10
C ASP A 60 0.11 -6.64 -20.52
N SER A 61 -0.68 -6.79 -19.47
CA SER A 61 -1.39 -5.68 -18.85
C SER A 61 -1.39 -5.76 -17.34
N VAL A 62 -1.51 -4.60 -16.70
CA VAL A 62 -1.80 -4.45 -15.27
C VAL A 62 -3.17 -3.80 -15.10
N PHE A 63 -3.98 -4.30 -14.17
CA PHE A 63 -5.30 -3.76 -13.91
C PHE A 63 -5.31 -2.93 -12.63
N ILE A 64 -5.88 -1.73 -12.72
CA ILE A 64 -6.09 -0.80 -11.59
C ILE A 64 -7.59 -0.60 -11.43
N GLY A 65 -8.13 -0.89 -10.26
CA GLY A 65 -9.54 -0.69 -9.93
C GLY A 65 -9.76 0.69 -9.32
N LEU A 66 -10.66 1.47 -9.91
CA LEU A 66 -11.08 2.77 -9.42
C LEU A 66 -12.43 2.64 -8.71
N THR A 67 -12.47 3.00 -7.43
CA THR A 67 -13.72 3.14 -6.68
C THR A 67 -13.96 4.62 -6.46
N VAL A 68 -14.68 5.25 -7.38
CA VAL A 68 -14.93 6.70 -7.41
C VAL A 68 -16.37 7.01 -7.03
N ASP A 69 -16.61 8.18 -6.47
CA ASP A 69 -17.95 8.60 -6.04
C ASP A 69 -18.62 9.33 -7.22
N LEU A 70 -19.26 8.60 -8.15
CA LEU A 70 -19.92 9.20 -9.32
C LEU A 70 -21.33 9.70 -9.01
N THR A 71 -21.92 9.22 -7.91
CA THR A 71 -23.20 9.67 -7.37
C THR A 71 -23.04 10.11 -5.92
N GLY A 72 -24.03 10.86 -5.42
CA GLY A 72 -24.02 11.39 -4.06
C GLY A 72 -23.26 12.74 -3.92
N PRO A 73 -22.92 13.13 -2.68
CA PRO A 73 -22.42 14.48 -2.38
C PRO A 73 -21.04 14.80 -2.98
N TYR A 74 -20.28 13.78 -3.38
CA TYR A 74 -18.94 13.92 -3.96
C TYR A 74 -18.87 13.62 -5.46
N SER A 75 -20.01 13.61 -6.16
CA SER A 75 -20.08 13.21 -7.57
C SER A 75 -19.21 14.08 -8.49
N ALA A 76 -19.13 15.37 -8.25
CA ALA A 76 -18.26 16.26 -9.02
C ALA A 76 -16.78 15.88 -8.87
N GLN A 77 -16.33 15.67 -7.63
CA GLN A 77 -14.94 15.26 -7.33
C GLN A 77 -14.64 13.85 -7.86
N GLY A 78 -15.61 12.94 -7.78
CA GLY A 78 -15.47 11.57 -8.31
C GLY A 78 -15.28 11.55 -9.82
N ALA A 79 -16.07 12.36 -10.55
CA ALA A 79 -15.94 12.51 -11.99
C ALA A 79 -14.58 13.10 -12.40
N GLU A 80 -14.07 14.11 -11.66
CA GLU A 80 -12.73 14.66 -11.89
C GLU A 80 -11.63 13.64 -11.60
N GLN A 81 -11.77 12.86 -10.52
CA GLN A 81 -10.84 11.78 -10.23
C GLN A 81 -10.79 10.78 -11.39
N GLN A 82 -11.93 10.31 -11.88
CA GLN A 82 -11.98 9.35 -12.97
C GLN A 82 -11.25 9.89 -14.21
N ARG A 83 -11.58 11.12 -14.64
CA ARG A 83 -10.91 11.78 -15.77
C ARG A 83 -9.39 11.86 -15.59
N GLY A 84 -8.94 12.20 -14.38
CA GLY A 84 -7.52 12.28 -14.06
C GLY A 84 -6.81 10.91 -14.20
N TYR A 85 -7.43 9.85 -13.73
CA TYR A 85 -6.88 8.49 -13.86
C TYR A 85 -6.88 8.00 -15.31
N GLU A 86 -7.94 8.27 -16.07
CA GLU A 86 -8.03 7.92 -17.49
C GLU A 86 -6.94 8.62 -18.29
N MET A 87 -6.79 9.94 -18.12
CA MET A 87 -5.71 10.71 -18.74
C MET A 87 -4.32 10.17 -18.37
N ALA A 88 -4.08 9.87 -17.10
CA ALA A 88 -2.80 9.33 -16.65
C ALA A 88 -2.50 7.96 -17.28
N ALA A 89 -3.51 7.09 -17.38
CA ALA A 89 -3.36 5.78 -18.03
C ALA A 89 -3.08 5.90 -19.54
N GLU A 90 -3.75 6.82 -20.21
CA GLU A 90 -3.50 7.13 -21.64
C GLU A 90 -2.07 7.61 -21.84
N GLN A 91 -1.60 8.56 -21.07
CA GLN A 91 -0.24 9.09 -21.14
C GLN A 91 0.82 8.01 -20.84
N LEU A 92 0.60 7.17 -19.81
CA LEU A 92 1.47 6.04 -19.50
C LEU A 92 1.53 5.05 -20.66
N ASN A 93 0.38 4.68 -21.21
CA ASN A 93 0.28 3.72 -22.29
C ASN A 93 0.86 4.25 -23.62
N ALA A 94 0.76 5.55 -23.85
CA ALA A 94 1.38 6.22 -24.98
C ALA A 94 2.91 6.35 -24.85
N GLY A 95 3.43 6.32 -23.61
CA GLY A 95 4.83 6.65 -23.33
C GLY A 95 5.09 8.14 -23.53
N ALA A 96 4.19 8.99 -22.98
CA ALA A 96 4.29 10.43 -23.12
C ALA A 96 5.63 10.98 -22.60
N PRO A 97 6.26 11.94 -23.29
CA PRO A 97 7.57 12.47 -22.90
C PRO A 97 7.62 13.01 -21.46
N GLU A 98 6.55 13.60 -21.00
CA GLU A 98 6.40 14.12 -19.63
C GLU A 98 6.51 13.01 -18.58
N ILE A 99 5.89 11.87 -18.86
CA ILE A 99 5.94 10.68 -17.99
C ILE A 99 7.36 10.10 -17.97
N ILE A 100 7.99 9.96 -19.15
CA ILE A 100 9.36 9.46 -19.26
C ILE A 100 10.35 10.37 -18.53
N LYS A 101 10.14 11.68 -18.58
CA LYS A 101 10.98 12.67 -17.86
C LYS A 101 10.90 12.48 -16.34
N ILE A 102 9.72 12.18 -15.80
CA ILE A 102 9.52 11.98 -14.35
C ILE A 102 9.98 10.58 -13.92
N SER A 103 9.72 9.58 -14.76
CA SER A 103 10.07 8.19 -14.51
C SER A 103 10.85 7.59 -15.70
N PRO A 104 12.17 7.78 -15.76
CA PRO A 104 12.98 7.33 -16.90
C PRO A 104 12.97 5.82 -17.13
N LEU A 105 12.61 5.04 -16.12
CA LEU A 105 12.46 3.58 -16.23
C LEU A 105 11.14 3.19 -16.93
N THR A 106 10.17 4.10 -17.00
CA THR A 106 8.87 3.90 -17.65
C THR A 106 8.99 4.33 -19.10
N LYS A 107 9.11 3.38 -20.02
CA LYS A 107 9.14 3.68 -21.47
C LYS A 107 7.74 3.75 -22.06
N LYS A 108 6.91 2.74 -21.74
CA LYS A 108 5.52 2.61 -22.18
C LYS A 108 4.79 1.72 -21.20
N GLY A 109 3.64 2.17 -20.71
CA GLY A 109 2.88 1.46 -19.70
C GLY A 109 3.63 1.37 -18.36
N VAL A 110 3.35 0.36 -17.56
CA VAL A 110 4.04 0.07 -16.30
C VAL A 110 4.88 -1.20 -16.48
N LEU A 111 6.18 -1.11 -16.33
CA LEU A 111 7.11 -2.22 -16.61
C LEU A 111 6.92 -2.85 -18.01
N GLY A 112 6.59 -2.03 -19.00
CA GLY A 112 6.31 -2.48 -20.36
C GLY A 112 4.90 -3.06 -20.58
N LYS A 113 4.07 -3.10 -19.54
CA LYS A 113 2.70 -3.63 -19.60
C LYS A 113 1.67 -2.52 -19.74
N THR A 114 0.63 -2.77 -20.51
CA THR A 114 -0.47 -1.82 -20.70
C THR A 114 -1.27 -1.65 -19.39
N VAL A 115 -1.51 -0.42 -18.99
CA VAL A 115 -2.40 -0.10 -17.86
C VAL A 115 -3.84 -0.18 -18.32
N LYS A 116 -4.63 -1.02 -17.65
CA LYS A 116 -6.09 -1.12 -17.82
C LYS A 116 -6.77 -0.57 -16.57
N LEU A 117 -7.79 0.25 -16.76
CA LEU A 117 -8.61 0.79 -15.69
C LEU A 117 -9.99 0.14 -15.69
N GLY A 118 -10.52 -0.12 -14.50
CA GLY A 118 -11.93 -0.37 -14.28
C GLY A 118 -12.46 0.64 -13.28
N ALA A 119 -13.55 1.33 -13.60
CA ALA A 119 -14.20 2.28 -12.71
C ALA A 119 -15.52 1.72 -12.20
N ALA A 120 -15.82 1.98 -10.93
CA ALA A 120 -17.11 1.66 -10.31
C ALA A 120 -17.53 2.80 -9.38
N ASP A 121 -18.83 3.12 -9.43
CA ASP A 121 -19.43 4.10 -8.53
C ASP A 121 -19.46 3.55 -7.10
N ALA A 122 -18.81 4.23 -6.19
CA ALA A 122 -18.83 3.92 -4.76
C ALA A 122 -20.09 4.47 -4.07
N GLU A 123 -20.86 5.34 -4.72
CA GLU A 123 -22.06 6.00 -4.19
C GLU A 123 -21.81 6.70 -2.82
N THR A 124 -20.56 7.03 -2.51
CA THR A 124 -20.14 7.51 -1.19
C THR A 124 -20.47 6.52 -0.06
N LYS A 125 -20.69 5.23 -0.39
CA LYS A 125 -21.07 4.18 0.54
C LYS A 125 -19.95 3.14 0.72
N PRO A 126 -19.46 2.90 1.95
CA PRO A 126 -18.39 1.93 2.19
C PRO A 126 -18.70 0.52 1.65
N ASN A 127 -19.92 0.03 1.84
CA ASN A 127 -20.28 -1.33 1.39
C ASN A 127 -20.29 -1.47 -0.13
N THR A 128 -20.80 -0.48 -0.87
CA THR A 128 -20.79 -0.46 -2.34
C THR A 128 -19.36 -0.46 -2.86
N ALA A 129 -18.51 0.40 -2.30
CA ALA A 129 -17.10 0.50 -2.67
C ALA A 129 -16.33 -0.81 -2.39
N VAL A 130 -16.55 -1.43 -1.23
CA VAL A 130 -15.91 -2.72 -0.86
C VAL A 130 -16.33 -3.83 -1.81
N GLN A 131 -17.61 -3.92 -2.19
CA GLN A 131 -18.08 -4.90 -3.16
C GLN A 131 -17.44 -4.70 -4.55
N ALA A 132 -17.35 -3.46 -5.02
CA ALA A 132 -16.70 -3.13 -6.28
C ALA A 132 -15.20 -3.48 -6.26
N ALA A 133 -14.50 -3.07 -5.21
CA ALA A 133 -13.08 -3.39 -5.04
C ALA A 133 -12.84 -4.92 -4.99
N THR A 134 -13.70 -5.67 -4.29
CA THR A 134 -13.60 -7.12 -4.22
C THR A 134 -13.74 -7.76 -5.60
N ARG A 135 -14.70 -7.31 -6.42
CA ARG A 135 -14.82 -7.77 -7.81
C ARG A 135 -13.58 -7.44 -8.63
N PHE A 136 -13.05 -6.22 -8.54
CA PHE A 136 -11.81 -5.87 -9.23
C PHE A 136 -10.63 -6.76 -8.83
N MET A 137 -10.49 -7.07 -7.54
CA MET A 137 -9.42 -7.94 -7.06
C MET A 137 -9.58 -9.39 -7.50
N HIS A 138 -10.79 -9.93 -7.47
CA HIS A 138 -11.02 -11.35 -7.75
C HIS A 138 -11.21 -11.64 -9.24
N ASP A 139 -11.98 -10.83 -9.95
CA ASP A 139 -12.34 -11.07 -11.34
C ASP A 139 -11.29 -10.50 -12.31
N ASN A 140 -10.83 -9.27 -12.03
CA ASN A 140 -9.90 -8.56 -12.90
C ASN A 140 -8.44 -8.67 -12.44
N LYS A 141 -8.17 -9.31 -11.30
CA LYS A 141 -6.82 -9.44 -10.73
C LYS A 141 -6.16 -8.07 -10.50
N ALA A 142 -6.93 -7.12 -9.97
CA ALA A 142 -6.42 -5.78 -9.73
C ALA A 142 -5.20 -5.78 -8.81
N MET A 143 -4.14 -5.13 -9.24
CA MET A 143 -2.91 -4.96 -8.45
C MET A 143 -3.00 -3.79 -7.49
N VAL A 144 -3.78 -2.78 -7.85
CA VAL A 144 -4.00 -1.57 -7.08
C VAL A 144 -5.48 -1.23 -7.11
N ILE A 145 -5.99 -0.88 -5.96
CA ILE A 145 -7.29 -0.22 -5.80
C ILE A 145 -7.04 1.23 -5.41
N THR A 146 -7.73 2.14 -6.04
CA THR A 146 -7.59 3.58 -5.76
C THR A 146 -8.92 4.31 -5.88
N GLY A 147 -8.93 5.59 -5.56
CA GLY A 147 -10.12 6.43 -5.61
C GLY A 147 -10.60 6.82 -4.22
N SER A 148 -11.90 7.14 -4.16
CA SER A 148 -12.64 7.63 -3.01
C SER A 148 -12.30 9.05 -2.55
N THR A 149 -13.35 9.84 -2.41
CA THR A 149 -13.35 11.15 -1.76
C THR A 149 -13.70 11.01 -0.28
N SER A 150 -14.64 10.12 0.03
CA SER A 150 -15.11 9.85 1.39
C SER A 150 -14.07 9.11 2.21
N SER A 151 -13.71 9.67 3.38
CA SER A 151 -12.76 9.01 4.29
C SER A 151 -13.33 7.72 4.90
N ALA A 152 -14.64 7.64 5.13
CA ALA A 152 -15.28 6.41 5.59
C ALA A 152 -15.15 5.27 4.56
N VAL A 153 -15.30 5.61 3.27
CA VAL A 153 -15.06 4.67 2.16
C VAL A 153 -13.59 4.28 2.10
N ALA A 154 -12.67 5.24 2.20
CA ALA A 154 -11.24 4.98 2.16
C ALA A 154 -10.78 4.04 3.28
N ILE A 155 -11.27 4.22 4.51
CA ILE A 155 -10.97 3.35 5.65
C ILE A 155 -11.51 1.93 5.42
N ALA A 156 -12.71 1.78 4.88
CA ALA A 156 -13.28 0.48 4.56
C ALA A 156 -12.49 -0.23 3.44
N LEU A 157 -12.15 0.50 2.39
CA LEU A 157 -11.35 -0.02 1.27
C LEU A 157 -9.97 -0.50 1.71
N GLN A 158 -9.26 0.27 2.53
CA GLN A 158 -7.93 -0.18 2.96
C GLN A 158 -7.99 -1.41 3.87
N LYS A 159 -9.07 -1.61 4.64
CA LYS A 159 -9.26 -2.83 5.44
C LYS A 159 -9.46 -4.07 4.55
N VAL A 160 -10.29 -3.98 3.51
CA VAL A 160 -10.46 -5.10 2.57
C VAL A 160 -9.20 -5.32 1.73
N CYS A 161 -8.57 -4.27 1.22
CA CYS A 161 -7.32 -4.39 0.46
C CYS A 161 -6.18 -5.00 1.30
N ASN A 162 -6.10 -4.66 2.59
CA ASN A 162 -5.14 -5.29 3.51
C ASN A 162 -5.40 -6.79 3.68
N ARG A 163 -6.66 -7.20 3.82
CA ARG A 163 -7.04 -8.62 3.90
C ARG A 163 -6.67 -9.39 2.62
N GLU A 164 -6.93 -8.78 1.47
CA GLU A 164 -6.64 -9.34 0.14
C GLU A 164 -5.18 -9.11 -0.31
N ARG A 165 -4.35 -8.43 0.52
CA ARG A 165 -2.95 -8.10 0.22
C ARG A 165 -2.77 -7.31 -1.08
N THR A 166 -3.74 -6.47 -1.41
CA THR A 166 -3.74 -5.59 -2.58
C THR A 166 -3.41 -4.17 -2.15
N ILE A 167 -2.62 -3.47 -2.94
CA ILE A 167 -2.26 -2.07 -2.65
C ILE A 167 -3.50 -1.18 -2.74
N TYR A 168 -3.69 -0.33 -1.72
CA TYR A 168 -4.70 0.71 -1.72
C TYR A 168 -4.07 2.10 -1.67
N LEU A 169 -4.49 2.95 -2.60
CA LEU A 169 -4.06 4.35 -2.69
C LEU A 169 -5.30 5.26 -2.58
N PRO A 170 -5.63 5.81 -1.40
CA PRO A 170 -6.69 6.80 -1.29
C PRO A 170 -6.37 8.02 -2.15
N ALA A 171 -7.37 8.53 -2.90
CA ALA A 171 -7.19 9.67 -3.79
C ALA A 171 -7.14 10.99 -3.01
N ILE A 172 -8.30 11.51 -2.58
CA ILE A 172 -8.41 12.82 -1.92
C ILE A 172 -9.06 12.77 -0.54
N SER A 173 -9.29 11.58 0.01
CA SER A 173 -9.87 11.45 1.36
C SER A 173 -8.91 11.99 2.43
N GLY A 174 -9.40 12.95 3.25
CA GLY A 174 -8.56 13.78 4.11
C GLY A 174 -8.46 13.38 5.58
N SER A 175 -9.12 12.27 6.06
CA SER A 175 -9.05 11.90 7.47
C SER A 175 -7.63 11.56 7.94
N ASN A 176 -7.27 12.04 9.13
CA ASN A 176 -6.02 11.68 9.78
C ASN A 176 -5.97 10.18 10.12
N GLU A 177 -7.12 9.57 10.39
CA GLU A 177 -7.25 8.18 10.83
C GLU A 177 -6.79 7.17 9.78
N THR A 178 -6.94 7.51 8.48
CA THR A 178 -6.53 6.62 7.38
C THR A 178 -5.06 6.18 7.49
N THR A 179 -4.18 7.05 7.93
CA THR A 179 -2.76 6.73 8.18
C THR A 179 -2.38 6.84 9.66
N GLY A 180 -3.38 6.98 10.54
CA GLY A 180 -3.28 6.96 11.99
C GLY A 180 -3.80 5.65 12.56
N VAL A 181 -4.88 5.72 13.33
CA VAL A 181 -5.44 4.57 14.08
C VAL A 181 -6.00 3.46 13.19
N ASP A 182 -6.47 3.80 11.98
CA ASP A 182 -6.99 2.84 11.00
C ASP A 182 -5.94 2.42 9.96
N CYS A 183 -4.67 2.79 10.14
CA CYS A 183 -3.61 2.47 9.20
C CYS A 183 -3.51 0.97 8.95
N GLN A 184 -3.41 0.60 7.67
CA GLN A 184 -3.24 -0.78 7.24
C GLN A 184 -1.94 -0.93 6.43
N ARG A 185 -1.32 -2.13 6.47
CA ARG A 185 -0.02 -2.40 5.84
C ARG A 185 0.00 -2.11 4.33
N TYR A 186 -1.11 -2.36 3.65
CA TYR A 186 -1.22 -2.19 2.19
C TYR A 186 -1.82 -0.85 1.78
N GLY A 187 -2.10 0.06 2.72
CA GLY A 187 -2.59 1.41 2.46
C GLY A 187 -1.45 2.42 2.39
N PHE A 188 -1.39 3.19 1.29
CA PHE A 188 -0.36 4.21 1.07
C PHE A 188 -1.01 5.52 0.65
N ARG A 189 -0.78 6.59 1.41
CA ARG A 189 -1.33 7.90 1.12
C ARG A 189 -0.30 8.77 0.40
N LEU A 190 -0.69 9.34 -0.73
CA LEU A 190 0.09 10.33 -1.46
C LEU A 190 -0.50 11.74 -1.37
N CYS A 191 -1.80 11.86 -1.02
CA CYS A 191 -2.50 13.13 -0.91
C CYS A 191 -2.32 13.77 0.49
N TYR A 192 -2.68 15.06 0.58
CA TYR A 192 -2.78 15.78 1.85
C TYR A 192 -3.80 15.16 2.80
N TYR A 193 -3.73 15.54 4.08
CA TYR A 193 -4.72 15.17 5.08
C TYR A 193 -4.97 16.33 6.06
N ALA A 194 -6.01 16.21 6.88
CA ALA A 194 -6.51 17.34 7.66
C ALA A 194 -5.47 17.96 8.60
N TYR A 195 -4.63 17.15 9.27
CA TYR A 195 -3.68 17.67 10.26
C TYR A 195 -2.72 18.74 9.71
N PRO A 196 -1.93 18.50 8.63
CA PRO A 196 -1.04 19.53 8.12
C PRO A 196 -1.80 20.72 7.54
N ALA A 197 -2.98 20.52 6.93
CA ALA A 197 -3.80 21.60 6.44
C ALA A 197 -4.27 22.52 7.59
N CYS A 198 -4.81 21.96 8.67
CA CYS A 198 -5.21 22.71 9.84
C CYS A 198 -4.02 23.38 10.52
N LYS A 199 -2.88 22.70 10.64
CA LYS A 199 -1.66 23.26 11.22
C LYS A 199 -1.12 24.45 10.43
N ALA A 200 -1.27 24.43 9.11
CA ALA A 200 -0.85 25.54 8.25
C ALA A 200 -1.77 26.76 8.38
N ILE A 201 -3.11 26.54 8.44
CA ILE A 201 -4.08 27.64 8.46
C ILE A 201 -4.28 28.25 9.85
N ALA A 202 -4.17 27.47 10.93
CA ALA A 202 -4.47 27.93 12.28
C ALA A 202 -3.67 29.17 12.72
N PRO A 203 -2.34 29.28 12.48
CA PRO A 203 -1.60 30.48 12.84
C PRO A 203 -2.04 31.72 12.05
N VAL A 204 -2.49 31.54 10.82
CA VAL A 204 -2.98 32.64 9.96
C VAL A 204 -4.30 33.16 10.52
N LEU A 205 -5.20 32.26 10.87
CA LEU A 205 -6.51 32.64 11.48
C LEU A 205 -6.27 33.33 12.84
N ALA A 206 -5.46 32.76 13.70
CA ALA A 206 -5.19 33.34 15.03
C ALA A 206 -4.52 34.73 14.97
N LYS A 207 -3.83 35.06 13.88
CA LYS A 207 -3.23 36.39 13.70
C LYS A 207 -4.21 37.42 13.14
N ASN A 208 -5.25 37.00 12.42
CA ASN A 208 -6.14 37.88 11.65
C ASN A 208 -7.58 37.91 12.23
N LEU A 209 -7.87 37.17 13.27
CA LEU A 209 -9.10 37.22 14.07
C LEU A 209 -8.87 37.84 15.43
#